data_257f489c59db9e821cdefc88e1ba4696
#
_entry.id   257f489c59db9e821cdefc88e1ba4696
#
_cell.length_a   1.000
_cell.length_b   1.000
_cell.length_c   1.000
_cell.angle_alpha   90.00
_cell.angle_beta   90.00
_cell.angle_gamma   90.00
#
_symmetry.space_group_name_H-M   'P 1'
#
loop_
_entity.id
_entity.type
_entity.pdbx_description
1 polymer ?
#
loop_
_entity_poly.entity_id
_entity_poly.type
_entity_poly.pdbx_seq_one_letter_code
_entity_poly.pdbx_strand_id
1 'polypeptide(L)'
;MVKMADKRPAYSQLVEDIRAGKFVLTGELEPEKVTGLEEVLVSARAMKPYVVAANVTDNPLAYAYMNSLVPSWVVQKEVGLETVYQMTVRDRNRLALTSDILAASYLGIKNVLAISGDHTVLGDNKGAVSVYDVDSAQFVYMLHKMIDEGVDVAGNEIHGKVEINVGIAANPNADPLMPEVLKVGRKTKIGADFIQTQTMFDIDKTKEFLKEAEKYKCPTLIGIFPLKSYGIADFFDRFIPGVSVPPDLLTNMKKAKEEPDKEKRSQLYDDVNLEFFRPFIKEIRKTTNAAGIHVMAVMYERIFEPLLEAF
;
A
#
# COMPACT_ATOMS: atom_id res chain seq x y z
N MET A 1 -23.34 20.14 3.17
CA MET A 1 -22.00 20.52 2.67
C MET A 1 -21.02 20.20 3.78
N VAL A 2 -20.27 19.11 3.68
CA VAL A 2 -19.14 18.86 4.57
C VAL A 2 -18.12 19.94 4.24
N LYS A 3 -17.85 20.89 5.16
CA LYS A 3 -16.71 21.80 5.02
C LYS A 3 -15.49 20.90 4.76
N MET A 4 -14.71 21.21 3.72
CA MET A 4 -13.37 20.63 3.61
C MET A 4 -12.71 20.92 4.94
N ALA A 5 -12.47 19.87 5.73
CA ALA A 5 -11.81 19.99 7.02
C ALA A 5 -10.50 20.74 6.78
N ASP A 6 -10.22 21.72 7.62
CA ASP A 6 -8.87 22.25 7.75
C ASP A 6 -7.96 21.02 7.79
N LYS A 7 -6.92 21.01 6.93
CA LYS A 7 -6.13 19.79 6.72
C LYS A 7 -5.73 19.21 8.07
N ARG A 8 -6.15 17.96 8.32
CA ARG A 8 -5.71 17.17 9.48
C ARG A 8 -4.23 17.38 9.71
N PRO A 9 -3.72 17.46 10.95
CA PRO A 9 -2.28 17.50 11.22
C PRO A 9 -1.56 16.33 10.54
N ALA A 10 -0.31 16.53 10.16
CA ALA A 10 0.54 15.42 9.81
C ALA A 10 0.97 14.73 11.12
N TYR A 11 0.45 13.54 11.37
CA TYR A 11 0.80 12.76 12.56
C TYR A 11 2.01 11.85 12.32
N SER A 12 2.40 11.67 11.06
CA SER A 12 3.42 10.74 10.60
C SER A 12 4.50 11.43 9.79
N GLN A 13 5.72 10.91 9.81
CA GLN A 13 6.82 11.38 8.98
C GLN A 13 6.50 11.24 7.49
N LEU A 14 5.81 10.15 7.10
CA LEU A 14 5.34 9.94 5.73
C LEU A 14 4.51 11.15 5.23
N VAL A 15 3.49 11.54 6.01
CA VAL A 15 2.60 12.64 5.59
C VAL A 15 3.28 13.99 5.71
N GLU A 16 4.19 14.19 6.68
CA GLU A 16 5.03 15.38 6.76
C GLU A 16 5.89 15.56 5.51
N ASP A 17 6.60 14.52 5.11
CA ASP A 17 7.48 14.54 3.94
C ASP A 17 6.70 14.78 2.64
N ILE A 18 5.55 14.11 2.47
CA ILE A 18 4.64 14.34 1.34
C ILE A 18 4.19 15.82 1.30
N ARG A 19 3.78 16.38 2.43
CA ARG A 19 3.32 17.78 2.50
C ARG A 19 4.45 18.79 2.33
N ALA A 20 5.67 18.42 2.65
CA ALA A 20 6.87 19.19 2.36
C ALA A 20 7.28 19.13 0.87
N GLY A 21 6.56 18.37 0.03
CA GLY A 21 6.85 18.23 -1.40
C GLY A 21 8.01 17.28 -1.70
N LYS A 22 8.42 16.46 -0.75
CA LYS A 22 9.43 15.42 -1.01
C LYS A 22 8.80 14.30 -1.83
N PHE A 23 9.56 13.76 -2.78
CA PHE A 23 9.18 12.56 -3.50
C PHE A 23 9.58 11.35 -2.65
N VAL A 24 8.60 10.68 -2.03
CA VAL A 24 8.85 9.66 -1.00
C VAL A 24 8.90 8.23 -1.57
N LEU A 25 9.60 7.35 -0.86
CA LEU A 25 9.60 5.92 -1.11
C LEU A 25 9.01 5.20 0.09
N THR A 26 8.07 4.29 -0.15
CA THR A 26 7.53 3.36 0.86
C THR A 26 7.75 1.92 0.43
N GLY A 27 7.87 1.02 1.40
CA GLY A 27 8.01 -0.41 1.18
C GLY A 27 6.78 -1.20 1.64
N GLU A 28 6.86 -2.53 1.54
CA GLU A 28 5.83 -3.44 2.02
C GLU A 28 6.44 -4.61 2.77
N LEU A 29 5.82 -4.96 3.89
CA LEU A 29 6.12 -6.10 4.74
C LEU A 29 4.90 -7.02 4.77
N GLU A 30 5.12 -8.30 4.60
CA GLU A 30 4.09 -9.32 4.63
C GLU A 30 4.32 -10.26 5.81
N PRO A 31 3.53 -10.14 6.89
CA PRO A 31 3.55 -11.12 7.97
C PRO A 31 2.79 -12.37 7.50
N GLU A 32 3.51 -13.41 7.19
CA GLU A 32 2.93 -14.67 6.71
C GLU A 32 2.15 -15.42 7.82
N LYS A 33 1.84 -16.69 7.60
CA LYS A 33 1.16 -17.57 8.57
C LYS A 33 2.17 -18.10 9.61
N VAL A 34 2.63 -17.21 10.47
CA VAL A 34 3.69 -17.46 11.45
C VAL A 34 3.30 -17.01 12.86
N THR A 35 4.03 -17.46 13.84
CA THR A 35 3.91 -17.02 15.26
C THR A 35 5.12 -16.20 15.74
N GLY A 36 6.15 -16.03 14.89
CA GLY A 36 7.34 -15.21 15.12
C GLY A 36 7.47 -14.13 14.04
N LEU A 37 8.29 -13.11 14.28
CA LEU A 37 8.44 -11.95 13.38
C LEU A 37 9.88 -11.76 12.89
N GLU A 38 10.74 -12.77 13.07
CA GLU A 38 12.17 -12.70 12.77
C GLU A 38 12.42 -12.27 11.30
N GLU A 39 11.72 -12.89 10.36
CA GLU A 39 11.86 -12.58 8.93
C GLU A 39 11.32 -11.19 8.59
N VAL A 40 10.18 -10.80 9.15
CA VAL A 40 9.62 -9.45 8.99
C VAL A 40 10.59 -8.39 9.53
N LEU A 41 11.24 -8.65 10.67
CA LEU A 41 12.22 -7.73 11.25
C LEU A 41 13.50 -7.66 10.40
N VAL A 42 13.95 -8.76 9.81
CA VAL A 42 15.07 -8.76 8.85
C VAL A 42 14.75 -7.90 7.65
N SER A 43 13.59 -8.12 7.01
CA SER A 43 13.11 -7.32 5.89
C SER A 43 12.96 -5.84 6.24
N ALA A 44 12.39 -5.54 7.40
CA ALA A 44 12.22 -4.16 7.87
C ALA A 44 13.58 -3.45 8.09
N ARG A 45 14.58 -4.13 8.67
CA ARG A 45 15.94 -3.58 8.83
C ARG A 45 16.62 -3.35 7.49
N ALA A 46 16.44 -4.27 6.54
CA ALA A 46 17.03 -4.16 5.20
C ALA A 46 16.47 -2.98 4.41
N MET A 47 15.17 -2.71 4.50
CA MET A 47 14.54 -1.61 3.75
C MET A 47 14.60 -0.25 4.46
N LYS A 48 14.77 -0.21 5.78
CA LYS A 48 14.76 1.03 6.58
C LYS A 48 15.65 2.16 6.04
N PRO A 49 16.88 1.92 5.52
CA PRO A 49 17.70 3.00 4.99
C PRO A 49 17.11 3.70 3.75
N TYR A 50 16.14 3.10 3.11
CA TYR A 50 15.67 3.49 1.78
C TYR A 50 14.24 4.04 1.77
N VAL A 51 13.42 3.69 2.77
CA VAL A 51 12.00 4.05 2.79
C VAL A 51 11.64 4.91 4.01
N VAL A 52 10.68 5.81 3.83
CA VAL A 52 10.15 6.62 4.94
C VAL A 52 9.18 5.84 5.82
N ALA A 53 8.44 4.91 5.22
CA ALA A 53 7.51 4.02 5.92
C ALA A 53 7.35 2.69 5.17
N ALA A 54 6.89 1.65 5.85
CA ALA A 54 6.55 0.38 5.24
C ALA A 54 5.11 -0.03 5.56
N ASN A 55 4.37 -0.46 4.55
CA ASN A 55 3.07 -1.09 4.74
C ASN A 55 3.24 -2.44 5.43
N VAL A 56 2.29 -2.80 6.28
CA VAL A 56 2.16 -4.15 6.83
C VAL A 56 0.83 -4.71 6.34
N THR A 57 0.88 -5.75 5.50
CA THR A 57 -0.28 -6.28 4.80
C THR A 57 -1.26 -6.99 5.74
N ASP A 58 -2.55 -6.93 5.42
CA ASP A 58 -3.65 -7.50 6.21
C ASP A 58 -4.37 -8.57 5.39
N ASN A 59 -3.99 -9.83 5.59
CA ASN A 59 -4.53 -11.01 4.89
C ASN A 59 -4.58 -10.81 3.35
N PRO A 60 -3.44 -10.53 2.68
CA PRO A 60 -3.39 -10.33 1.25
C PRO A 60 -3.89 -11.57 0.50
N LEU A 61 -4.57 -11.37 -0.64
CA LEU A 61 -5.24 -12.44 -1.41
C LEU A 61 -6.19 -13.31 -0.56
N ALA A 62 -6.66 -12.79 0.57
CA ALA A 62 -7.50 -13.52 1.54
C ALA A 62 -6.82 -14.77 2.15
N TYR A 63 -5.50 -14.83 2.19
CA TYR A 63 -4.78 -15.82 3.00
C TYR A 63 -4.81 -15.41 4.46
N ALA A 64 -5.04 -16.38 5.35
CA ALA A 64 -5.08 -16.13 6.79
C ALA A 64 -3.64 -16.01 7.33
N TYR A 65 -3.17 -14.79 7.52
CA TYR A 65 -1.85 -14.46 8.04
C TYR A 65 -1.92 -13.90 9.46
N MET A 66 -0.77 -13.58 10.05
CA MET A 66 -0.74 -12.88 11.32
C MET A 66 -1.42 -11.50 11.18
N ASN A 67 -2.23 -11.10 12.17
CA ASN A 67 -2.88 -9.78 12.20
C ASN A 67 -1.84 -8.66 12.07
N SER A 68 -2.04 -7.76 11.13
CA SER A 68 -1.10 -6.69 10.76
C SER A 68 -0.82 -5.67 11.88
N LEU A 69 -1.65 -5.57 12.92
CA LEU A 69 -1.44 -4.65 14.04
C LEU A 69 -0.17 -4.98 14.83
N VAL A 70 0.03 -6.27 15.14
CA VAL A 70 1.17 -6.70 15.95
C VAL A 70 2.50 -6.44 15.24
N PRO A 71 2.73 -6.93 14.01
CA PRO A 71 3.97 -6.64 13.30
C PRO A 71 4.16 -5.15 13.02
N SER A 72 3.11 -4.36 12.77
CA SER A 72 3.23 -2.90 12.64
C SER A 72 3.84 -2.27 13.89
N TRP A 73 3.36 -2.63 15.07
CA TRP A 73 3.90 -2.11 16.32
C TRP A 73 5.32 -2.61 16.61
N VAL A 74 5.57 -3.91 16.38
CA VAL A 74 6.89 -4.50 16.66
C VAL A 74 7.96 -3.90 15.75
N VAL A 75 7.68 -3.70 14.46
CA VAL A 75 8.59 -3.05 13.50
C VAL A 75 8.91 -1.62 13.94
N GLN A 76 7.91 -0.84 14.34
CA GLN A 76 8.15 0.51 14.85
C GLN A 76 9.04 0.49 16.11
N LYS A 77 8.76 -0.41 17.03
CA LYS A 77 9.47 -0.50 18.31
C LYS A 77 10.90 -1.03 18.17
N GLU A 78 11.09 -2.14 17.43
CA GLU A 78 12.37 -2.85 17.36
C GLU A 78 13.30 -2.33 16.26
N VAL A 79 12.73 -1.80 15.16
CA VAL A 79 13.48 -1.31 14.02
C VAL A 79 13.49 0.22 13.96
N GLY A 80 12.47 0.87 14.51
CA GLY A 80 12.26 2.33 14.36
C GLY A 80 11.95 2.72 12.91
N LEU A 81 11.26 1.86 12.17
CA LEU A 81 10.71 2.14 10.86
C LEU A 81 9.23 2.44 11.02
N GLU A 82 8.79 3.60 10.52
CA GLU A 82 7.38 3.96 10.51
C GLU A 82 6.56 2.97 9.69
N THR A 83 5.37 2.62 10.16
CA THR A 83 4.51 1.65 9.47
C THR A 83 3.22 2.28 8.98
N VAL A 84 2.69 1.73 7.88
CA VAL A 84 1.33 1.93 7.39
C VAL A 84 0.55 0.65 7.67
N TYR A 85 -0.27 0.68 8.71
CA TYR A 85 -1.13 -0.44 9.11
C TYR A 85 -2.22 -0.65 8.06
N GLN A 86 -2.15 -1.70 7.27
CA GLN A 86 -3.24 -2.06 6.36
C GLN A 86 -4.40 -2.68 7.14
N MET A 87 -5.62 -2.30 6.78
CA MET A 87 -6.80 -2.74 7.51
C MET A 87 -7.95 -3.00 6.54
N THR A 88 -8.33 -4.29 6.42
CA THR A 88 -9.41 -4.73 5.54
C THR A 88 -10.76 -4.72 6.26
N VAL A 89 -11.80 -4.25 5.57
CA VAL A 89 -13.18 -4.34 6.05
C VAL A 89 -13.81 -5.72 5.77
N ARG A 90 -13.14 -6.55 4.97
CA ARG A 90 -13.60 -7.90 4.65
C ARG A 90 -13.77 -8.76 5.91
N ASP A 91 -12.82 -8.66 6.84
CA ASP A 91 -12.71 -9.58 7.98
C ASP A 91 -13.28 -9.01 9.28
N ARG A 92 -13.70 -7.74 9.29
CA ARG A 92 -14.06 -6.99 10.51
C ARG A 92 -15.39 -6.25 10.36
N ASN A 93 -16.22 -6.33 11.39
CA ASN A 93 -17.36 -5.43 11.53
C ASN A 93 -16.90 -4.09 12.16
N ARG A 94 -17.80 -3.10 12.21
CA ARG A 94 -17.50 -1.77 12.74
C ARG A 94 -17.03 -1.74 14.20
N LEU A 95 -17.43 -2.72 15.02
CA LEU A 95 -16.94 -2.82 16.40
C LEU A 95 -15.46 -3.20 16.44
N ALA A 96 -15.09 -4.23 15.67
CA ALA A 96 -13.71 -4.67 15.54
C ALA A 96 -12.84 -3.56 14.90
N LEU A 97 -13.32 -2.91 13.82
CA LEU A 97 -12.63 -1.80 13.19
C LEU A 97 -12.36 -0.65 14.17
N THR A 98 -13.36 -0.25 14.96
CA THR A 98 -13.20 0.80 15.99
C THR A 98 -12.20 0.40 17.05
N SER A 99 -12.30 -0.83 17.60
CA SER A 99 -11.40 -1.33 18.64
C SER A 99 -9.95 -1.39 18.15
N ASP A 100 -9.72 -1.87 16.92
CA ASP A 100 -8.38 -1.98 16.35
C ASP A 100 -7.75 -0.59 16.10
N ILE A 101 -8.53 0.40 15.67
CA ILE A 101 -8.04 1.79 15.50
C ILE A 101 -7.68 2.43 16.83
N LEU A 102 -8.48 2.23 17.88
CA LEU A 102 -8.13 2.72 19.22
C LEU A 102 -6.83 2.08 19.72
N ALA A 103 -6.67 0.77 19.52
CA ALA A 103 -5.45 0.05 19.88
C ALA A 103 -4.24 0.54 19.05
N ALA A 104 -4.39 0.71 17.75
CA ALA A 104 -3.33 1.23 16.86
C ALA A 104 -2.86 2.62 17.29
N SER A 105 -3.82 3.51 17.60
CA SER A 105 -3.52 4.86 18.10
C SER A 105 -2.77 4.82 19.43
N TYR A 106 -3.19 3.97 20.37
CA TYR A 106 -2.52 3.78 21.65
C TYR A 106 -1.07 3.25 21.50
N LEU A 107 -0.87 2.33 20.55
CA LEU A 107 0.44 1.77 20.22
C LEU A 107 1.35 2.74 19.45
N GLY A 108 0.86 3.93 19.10
CA GLY A 108 1.62 4.96 18.40
C GLY A 108 1.75 4.72 16.89
N ILE A 109 0.90 3.88 16.32
CA ILE A 109 0.80 3.71 14.86
C ILE A 109 0.15 4.96 14.27
N LYS A 110 0.83 5.61 13.31
CA LYS A 110 0.44 6.92 12.79
C LYS A 110 -0.17 6.89 11.40
N ASN A 111 -0.16 5.76 10.71
CA ASN A 111 -0.79 5.61 9.40
C ASN A 111 -1.65 4.35 9.34
N VAL A 112 -2.83 4.47 8.73
CA VAL A 112 -3.67 3.34 8.37
C VAL A 112 -3.97 3.38 6.87
N LEU A 113 -3.95 2.23 6.19
CA LEU A 113 -4.45 2.09 4.83
C LEU A 113 -5.81 1.41 4.86
N ALA A 114 -6.87 2.17 4.57
CA ALA A 114 -8.25 1.69 4.57
C ALA A 114 -8.60 0.98 3.26
N ILE A 115 -8.70 -0.34 3.29
CA ILE A 115 -8.91 -1.18 2.11
C ILE A 115 -10.13 -2.11 2.25
N SER A 116 -10.65 -2.57 1.11
CA SER A 116 -11.76 -3.53 1.09
C SER A 116 -11.29 -4.95 1.40
N GLY A 117 -10.09 -5.31 0.97
CA GLY A 117 -9.57 -6.67 0.94
C GLY A 117 -10.09 -7.47 -0.25
N ASP A 118 -9.35 -8.51 -0.62
CA ASP A 118 -9.72 -9.45 -1.68
C ASP A 118 -10.86 -10.38 -1.24
N HIS A 119 -11.61 -10.91 -2.19
CA HIS A 119 -12.72 -11.80 -1.86
C HIS A 119 -12.20 -13.13 -1.27
N THR A 120 -12.86 -13.65 -0.21
CA THR A 120 -12.43 -14.87 0.51
C THR A 120 -12.30 -16.11 -0.36
N VAL A 121 -12.98 -16.17 -1.51
CA VAL A 121 -12.88 -17.28 -2.47
C VAL A 121 -11.45 -17.44 -3.06
N LEU A 122 -10.65 -16.37 -3.08
CA LEU A 122 -9.28 -16.37 -3.58
C LEU A 122 -8.29 -16.96 -2.57
N GLY A 123 -8.66 -16.98 -1.29
CA GLY A 123 -7.78 -17.37 -0.20
C GLY A 123 -7.65 -18.87 0.04
N ASP A 124 -6.90 -19.18 1.07
CA ASP A 124 -6.63 -20.55 1.52
C ASP A 124 -7.77 -21.12 2.41
N ASN A 125 -8.65 -20.25 2.89
CA ASN A 125 -9.76 -20.61 3.79
C ASN A 125 -11.11 -20.35 3.10
N LYS A 126 -11.41 -21.14 2.07
CA LYS A 126 -12.56 -20.93 1.17
C LYS A 126 -13.93 -20.98 1.87
N GLY A 127 -14.00 -21.52 3.09
CA GLY A 127 -15.21 -21.52 3.93
C GLY A 127 -15.40 -20.26 4.76
N ALA A 128 -14.43 -19.34 4.76
CA ALA A 128 -14.56 -18.09 5.50
C ALA A 128 -15.65 -17.21 4.88
N VAL A 129 -16.49 -16.63 5.74
CA VAL A 129 -17.54 -15.70 5.33
C VAL A 129 -17.06 -14.28 5.50
N SER A 130 -17.08 -13.51 4.42
CA SER A 130 -16.73 -12.08 4.45
C SER A 130 -17.76 -11.31 5.29
N VAL A 131 -17.28 -10.39 6.12
CA VAL A 131 -18.14 -9.56 6.99
C VAL A 131 -18.73 -8.38 6.20
N TYR A 132 -17.89 -7.55 5.60
CA TYR A 132 -18.29 -6.35 4.83
C TYR A 132 -19.45 -5.57 5.46
N ASP A 133 -19.41 -5.36 6.80
CA ASP A 133 -20.38 -4.51 7.50
C ASP A 133 -20.35 -3.06 6.99
N VAL A 134 -19.19 -2.65 6.50
CA VAL A 134 -18.96 -1.37 5.82
C VAL A 134 -18.10 -1.57 4.58
N ASP A 135 -18.22 -0.67 3.60
CA ASP A 135 -17.25 -0.56 2.49
C ASP A 135 -16.04 0.30 2.89
N SER A 136 -14.99 0.29 2.05
CA SER A 136 -13.78 1.08 2.36
C SER A 136 -14.01 2.59 2.40
N ALA A 137 -15.02 3.13 1.74
CA ALA A 137 -15.34 4.56 1.84
C ALA A 137 -16.11 4.88 3.14
N GLN A 138 -16.98 3.97 3.57
CA GLN A 138 -17.64 4.06 4.88
C GLN A 138 -16.61 3.90 6.00
N PHE A 139 -15.59 3.06 5.81
CA PHE A 139 -14.49 2.95 6.77
C PHE A 139 -13.67 4.25 6.86
N VAL A 140 -13.36 4.89 5.74
CA VAL A 140 -12.73 6.24 5.77
C VAL A 140 -13.62 7.24 6.51
N TYR A 141 -14.94 7.16 6.37
CA TYR A 141 -15.88 7.99 7.13
C TYR A 141 -15.84 7.69 8.64
N MET A 142 -15.77 6.41 9.05
CA MET A 142 -15.57 6.03 10.45
C MET A 142 -14.28 6.64 11.00
N LEU A 143 -13.16 6.53 10.26
CA LEU A 143 -11.88 7.11 10.64
C LEU A 143 -11.97 8.63 10.78
N HIS A 144 -12.65 9.33 9.84
CA HIS A 144 -12.91 10.76 9.96
C HIS A 144 -13.64 11.11 11.26
N LYS A 145 -14.71 10.39 11.60
CA LYS A 145 -15.45 10.58 12.85
C LYS A 145 -14.55 10.42 14.08
N MET A 146 -13.74 9.37 14.11
CA MET A 146 -12.86 9.08 15.25
C MET A 146 -11.72 10.07 15.39
N ILE A 147 -11.09 10.47 14.27
CA ILE A 147 -9.88 11.29 14.25
C ILE A 147 -10.23 12.80 14.36
N ASP A 148 -11.19 13.24 13.56
CA ASP A 148 -11.46 14.68 13.37
C ASP A 148 -12.59 15.18 14.26
N GLU A 149 -13.53 14.31 14.66
CA GLU A 149 -14.66 14.68 15.52
C GLU A 149 -14.58 14.08 16.93
N GLY A 150 -13.68 13.12 17.19
CA GLY A 150 -13.50 12.50 18.51
C GLY A 150 -14.66 11.62 18.96
N VAL A 151 -15.43 11.07 18.01
CA VAL A 151 -16.58 10.18 18.29
C VAL A 151 -16.53 8.95 17.39
N ASP A 152 -17.16 7.86 17.81
CA ASP A 152 -17.39 6.71 16.94
C ASP A 152 -18.49 6.98 15.89
N VAL A 153 -18.77 6.02 15.03
CA VAL A 153 -19.79 6.16 13.98
C VAL A 153 -21.21 6.29 14.54
N ALA A 154 -21.46 5.82 15.76
CA ALA A 154 -22.75 5.95 16.47
C ALA A 154 -22.88 7.29 17.23
N GLY A 155 -21.80 8.08 17.30
CA GLY A 155 -21.76 9.37 17.98
C GLY A 155 -21.32 9.29 19.45
N ASN A 156 -20.81 8.14 19.91
CA ASN A 156 -20.27 8.02 21.27
C ASN A 156 -18.88 8.66 21.35
N GLU A 157 -18.65 9.44 22.41
CA GLU A 157 -17.40 10.14 22.65
C GLU A 157 -16.21 9.17 22.84
N ILE A 158 -15.07 9.53 22.25
CA ILE A 158 -13.80 8.84 22.42
C ILE A 158 -12.96 9.67 23.40
N HIS A 159 -12.60 9.09 24.54
CA HIS A 159 -11.73 9.75 25.51
C HIS A 159 -10.29 9.69 25.05
N GLY A 160 -9.69 10.84 24.73
CA GLY A 160 -8.36 10.99 24.17
C GLY A 160 -8.39 11.39 22.70
N LYS A 161 -7.25 11.32 22.03
CA LYS A 161 -7.11 11.69 20.61
C LYS A 161 -6.64 10.49 19.78
N VAL A 162 -7.32 10.26 18.66
CA VAL A 162 -6.86 9.33 17.62
C VAL A 162 -5.98 10.12 16.66
N GLU A 163 -4.66 9.87 16.70
CA GLU A 163 -3.65 10.60 15.93
C GLU A 163 -3.12 9.71 14.80
N ILE A 164 -3.92 9.54 13.76
CA ILE A 164 -3.63 8.65 12.61
C ILE A 164 -3.92 9.39 11.31
N ASN A 165 -3.03 9.27 10.33
CA ASN A 165 -3.25 9.68 8.95
C ASN A 165 -3.86 8.52 8.14
N VAL A 166 -4.72 8.85 7.19
CA VAL A 166 -5.53 7.87 6.46
C VAL A 166 -5.09 7.76 5.02
N GLY A 167 -4.53 6.61 4.67
CA GLY A 167 -4.28 6.21 3.29
C GLY A 167 -5.46 5.45 2.69
N ILE A 168 -5.61 5.53 1.39
CA ILE A 168 -6.60 4.77 0.62
C ILE A 168 -5.95 4.11 -0.58
N ALA A 169 -6.51 2.98 -1.00
CA ALA A 169 -6.08 2.31 -2.23
C ALA A 169 -6.84 2.82 -3.46
N ALA A 170 -6.16 2.82 -4.61
CA ALA A 170 -6.72 3.05 -5.92
C ALA A 170 -6.19 2.03 -6.93
N ASN A 171 -6.97 1.72 -7.98
CA ASN A 171 -6.53 0.85 -9.07
C ASN A 171 -6.57 1.59 -10.42
N PRO A 172 -5.45 2.19 -10.86
CA PRO A 172 -5.38 2.85 -12.16
C PRO A 172 -5.57 1.92 -13.36
N ASN A 173 -5.48 0.59 -13.16
CA ASN A 173 -5.73 -0.40 -14.21
C ASN A 173 -7.23 -0.67 -14.45
N ALA A 174 -8.13 -0.02 -13.69
CA ALA A 174 -9.56 -0.21 -13.83
C ALA A 174 -10.05 0.19 -15.24
N ASP A 175 -10.90 -0.63 -15.83
CA ASP A 175 -11.55 -0.36 -17.10
C ASP A 175 -13.07 -0.57 -16.96
N PRO A 176 -13.89 0.50 -17.08
CA PRO A 176 -13.47 1.88 -17.31
C PRO A 176 -12.83 2.55 -16.09
N LEU A 177 -11.92 3.51 -16.32
CA LEU A 177 -11.16 4.20 -15.25
C LEU A 177 -12.02 5.13 -14.39
N MET A 178 -13.01 5.80 -14.99
CA MET A 178 -13.76 6.89 -14.34
C MET A 178 -14.46 6.48 -13.02
N PRO A 179 -15.11 5.29 -12.89
CA PRO A 179 -15.67 4.85 -11.62
C PRO A 179 -14.64 4.78 -10.48
N GLU A 180 -13.41 4.35 -10.79
CA GLU A 180 -12.31 4.31 -9.81
C GLU A 180 -11.90 5.72 -9.37
N VAL A 181 -11.74 6.65 -10.32
CA VAL A 181 -11.45 8.07 -10.04
C VAL A 181 -12.54 8.69 -9.16
N LEU A 182 -13.82 8.41 -9.42
CA LEU A 182 -14.92 8.91 -8.59
C LEU A 182 -14.91 8.31 -7.18
N LYS A 183 -14.58 7.02 -7.05
CA LYS A 183 -14.44 6.34 -5.76
C LYS A 183 -13.31 6.97 -4.92
N VAL A 184 -12.16 7.21 -5.54
CA VAL A 184 -11.04 7.93 -4.92
C VAL A 184 -11.49 9.32 -4.47
N GLY A 185 -12.16 10.07 -5.35
CA GLY A 185 -12.66 11.42 -5.04
C GLY A 185 -13.64 11.45 -3.87
N ARG A 186 -14.50 10.44 -3.72
CA ARG A 186 -15.39 10.29 -2.58
C ARG A 186 -14.61 10.13 -1.27
N LYS A 187 -13.64 9.22 -1.25
CA LYS A 187 -12.79 8.96 -0.08
C LYS A 187 -11.93 10.16 0.31
N THR A 188 -11.37 10.85 -0.67
CA THR A 188 -10.57 12.07 -0.44
C THR A 188 -11.40 13.19 0.18
N LYS A 189 -12.63 13.39 -0.32
CA LYS A 189 -13.56 14.40 0.25
C LYS A 189 -13.98 14.08 1.68
N ILE A 190 -13.97 12.82 2.09
CA ILE A 190 -14.27 12.40 3.46
C ILE A 190 -13.09 12.70 4.39
N GLY A 191 -11.83 12.54 3.92
CA GLY A 191 -10.67 12.82 4.77
C GLY A 191 -9.48 11.88 4.56
N ALA A 192 -9.28 11.31 3.37
CA ALA A 192 -8.05 10.61 3.06
C ALA A 192 -6.87 11.59 2.93
N ASP A 193 -5.73 11.24 3.50
CA ASP A 193 -4.50 12.05 3.49
C ASP A 193 -3.58 11.71 2.31
N PHE A 194 -3.58 10.45 1.85
CA PHE A 194 -2.79 10.00 0.70
C PHE A 194 -3.44 8.80 -0.01
N ILE A 195 -3.00 8.55 -1.24
CA ILE A 195 -3.43 7.44 -2.08
C ILE A 195 -2.22 6.54 -2.33
N GLN A 196 -2.39 5.21 -2.24
CA GLN A 196 -1.46 4.22 -2.77
C GLN A 196 -2.14 3.46 -3.89
N THR A 197 -1.49 3.35 -5.06
CA THR A 197 -2.09 2.64 -6.17
C THR A 197 -1.77 1.15 -6.14
N GLN A 198 -2.60 0.35 -6.82
CA GLN A 198 -2.23 -0.99 -7.26
C GLN A 198 -0.94 -0.92 -8.09
N THR A 199 -0.24 -2.06 -8.23
CA THR A 199 0.98 -2.14 -9.03
C THR A 199 0.74 -1.67 -10.48
N MET A 200 1.66 -0.84 -10.96
CA MET A 200 1.63 -0.23 -12.28
C MET A 200 2.84 -0.67 -13.11
N PHE A 201 2.56 -1.12 -14.31
CA PHE A 201 3.55 -1.41 -15.36
C PHE A 201 3.35 -0.53 -16.60
N ASP A 202 2.20 0.16 -16.69
CA ASP A 202 1.82 1.00 -17.83
C ASP A 202 1.92 2.47 -17.43
N ILE A 203 2.85 3.18 -18.08
CA ILE A 203 3.13 4.59 -17.81
C ILE A 203 1.98 5.51 -18.25
N ASP A 204 1.32 5.17 -19.34
CA ASP A 204 0.26 6.01 -19.91
C ASP A 204 -1.01 5.92 -19.06
N LYS A 205 -1.41 4.72 -18.63
CA LYS A 205 -2.49 4.52 -17.66
C LYS A 205 -2.20 5.22 -16.32
N THR A 206 -0.93 5.17 -15.88
CA THR A 206 -0.52 5.88 -14.66
C THR A 206 -0.71 7.39 -14.80
N LYS A 207 -0.26 7.96 -15.92
CA LYS A 207 -0.43 9.40 -16.21
C LYS A 207 -1.89 9.79 -16.36
N GLU A 208 -2.69 8.98 -17.03
CA GLU A 208 -4.13 9.19 -17.19
C GLU A 208 -4.83 9.24 -15.84
N PHE A 209 -4.58 8.25 -14.96
CA PHE A 209 -5.14 8.24 -13.61
C PHE A 209 -4.74 9.48 -12.81
N LEU A 210 -3.45 9.83 -12.79
CA LEU A 210 -2.95 10.98 -12.04
C LEU A 210 -3.60 12.28 -12.53
N LYS A 211 -3.74 12.47 -13.84
CA LYS A 211 -4.40 13.62 -14.44
C LYS A 211 -5.86 13.70 -14.02
N GLU A 212 -6.61 12.60 -14.09
CA GLU A 212 -8.03 12.57 -13.72
C GLU A 212 -8.25 12.73 -12.20
N ALA A 213 -7.31 12.24 -11.37
CA ALA A 213 -7.38 12.35 -9.92
C ALA A 213 -6.89 13.71 -9.36
N GLU A 214 -6.14 14.49 -10.14
CA GLU A 214 -5.54 15.78 -9.72
C GLU A 214 -6.55 16.75 -9.11
N LYS A 215 -7.76 16.80 -9.63
CA LYS A 215 -8.87 17.64 -9.13
C LYS A 215 -9.21 17.42 -7.66
N TYR A 216 -8.84 16.29 -7.10
CA TYR A 216 -9.07 15.97 -5.69
C TYR A 216 -7.93 16.40 -4.78
N LYS A 217 -6.76 16.77 -5.32
CA LYS A 217 -5.60 17.29 -4.59
C LYS A 217 -5.11 16.36 -3.46
N CYS A 218 -5.28 15.04 -3.62
CA CYS A 218 -4.79 14.05 -2.68
C CYS A 218 -3.46 13.48 -3.21
N PRO A 219 -2.37 13.55 -2.43
CA PRO A 219 -1.08 13.03 -2.84
C PRO A 219 -1.16 11.55 -3.17
N THR A 220 -0.52 11.13 -4.27
CA THR A 220 -0.59 9.76 -4.77
C THR A 220 0.79 9.13 -4.82
N LEU A 221 0.96 7.97 -4.19
CA LEU A 221 2.11 7.09 -4.30
C LEU A 221 1.80 6.02 -5.33
N ILE A 222 2.64 5.89 -6.34
CA ILE A 222 2.46 4.91 -7.41
C ILE A 222 3.02 3.57 -6.98
N GLY A 223 2.18 2.55 -6.98
CA GLY A 223 2.58 1.17 -6.68
C GLY A 223 3.42 0.58 -7.80
N ILE A 224 4.53 -0.03 -7.46
CA ILE A 224 5.31 -0.89 -8.35
C ILE A 224 5.60 -2.22 -7.68
N PHE A 225 5.72 -3.28 -8.47
CA PHE A 225 6.03 -4.61 -7.98
C PHE A 225 7.23 -5.18 -8.75
N PRO A 226 8.46 -5.02 -8.26
CA PRO A 226 9.62 -5.69 -8.83
C PRO A 226 9.47 -7.21 -8.78
N LEU A 227 9.65 -7.86 -9.92
CA LEU A 227 9.35 -9.27 -10.13
C LEU A 227 10.57 -10.14 -9.79
N LYS A 228 10.64 -10.73 -8.59
CA LYS A 228 11.81 -11.53 -8.14
C LYS A 228 12.02 -12.84 -8.90
N SER A 229 11.09 -13.25 -9.77
CA SER A 229 11.22 -14.43 -10.63
C SER A 229 10.19 -14.42 -11.76
N TYR A 230 10.48 -15.20 -12.82
CA TYR A 230 9.51 -15.41 -13.91
C TYR A 230 8.19 -16.03 -13.43
N GLY A 231 8.24 -16.94 -12.44
CA GLY A 231 7.02 -17.56 -11.92
C GLY A 231 6.08 -16.54 -11.30
N ILE A 232 6.61 -15.52 -10.62
CA ILE A 232 5.82 -14.41 -10.08
C ILE A 232 5.30 -13.52 -11.22
N ALA A 233 6.12 -13.23 -12.23
CA ALA A 233 5.70 -12.45 -13.38
C ALA A 233 4.52 -13.10 -14.12
N ASP A 234 4.60 -14.39 -14.40
CA ASP A 234 3.55 -15.19 -15.05
C ASP A 234 2.29 -15.27 -14.17
N PHE A 235 2.46 -15.39 -12.84
CA PHE A 235 1.33 -15.38 -11.90
C PHE A 235 0.60 -14.04 -11.88
N PHE A 236 1.33 -12.93 -11.85
CA PHE A 236 0.75 -11.60 -11.87
C PHE A 236 -0.06 -11.35 -13.15
N ASP A 237 0.52 -11.71 -14.30
CA ASP A 237 -0.14 -11.51 -15.59
C ASP A 237 -1.42 -12.35 -15.76
N ARG A 238 -1.45 -13.56 -15.21
CA ARG A 238 -2.58 -14.48 -15.37
C ARG A 238 -3.64 -14.40 -14.31
N PHE A 239 -3.26 -14.09 -13.07
CA PHE A 239 -4.15 -14.30 -11.92
C PHE A 239 -4.44 -13.07 -11.08
N ILE A 240 -3.68 -11.97 -11.25
CA ILE A 240 -3.99 -10.74 -10.52
C ILE A 240 -4.94 -9.88 -11.34
N PRO A 241 -6.20 -9.69 -10.88
CA PRO A 241 -7.20 -8.98 -11.67
C PRO A 241 -6.78 -7.53 -11.96
N GLY A 242 -6.85 -7.15 -13.24
CA GLY A 242 -6.53 -5.81 -13.68
C GLY A 242 -5.03 -5.48 -13.76
N VAL A 243 -4.16 -6.44 -13.50
CA VAL A 243 -2.71 -6.31 -13.72
C VAL A 243 -2.34 -7.01 -15.02
N SER A 244 -1.59 -6.33 -15.87
CA SER A 244 -0.98 -6.91 -17.07
C SER A 244 0.51 -6.59 -17.07
N VAL A 245 1.33 -7.63 -17.12
CA VAL A 245 2.78 -7.47 -17.18
C VAL A 245 3.18 -7.27 -18.64
N PRO A 246 3.96 -6.22 -18.99
CA PRO A 246 4.35 -5.97 -20.36
C PRO A 246 5.01 -7.19 -21.03
N PRO A 247 4.65 -7.51 -22.30
CA PRO A 247 5.18 -8.68 -23.00
C PRO A 247 6.71 -8.75 -23.05
N ASP A 248 7.36 -7.59 -23.21
CA ASP A 248 8.82 -7.50 -23.24
C ASP A 248 9.43 -7.83 -21.87
N LEU A 249 8.81 -7.33 -20.78
CA LEU A 249 9.23 -7.65 -19.42
C LEU A 249 9.07 -9.15 -19.13
N LEU A 250 7.91 -9.74 -19.46
CA LEU A 250 7.70 -11.20 -19.36
C LEU A 250 8.72 -12.00 -20.15
N THR A 251 9.03 -11.58 -21.38
CA THR A 251 10.01 -12.25 -22.25
C THR A 251 11.41 -12.21 -21.64
N ASN A 252 11.82 -11.06 -21.12
CA ASN A 252 13.13 -10.89 -20.48
C ASN A 252 13.23 -11.68 -19.18
N MET A 253 12.17 -11.69 -18.35
CA MET A 253 12.09 -12.53 -17.17
C MET A 253 12.17 -14.02 -17.52
N LYS A 254 11.54 -14.44 -18.62
CA LYS A 254 11.61 -15.83 -19.10
C LYS A 254 13.02 -16.21 -19.55
N LYS A 255 13.71 -15.35 -20.28
CA LYS A 255 15.12 -15.56 -20.67
C LYS A 255 16.01 -15.67 -19.43
N ALA A 256 15.86 -14.78 -18.45
CA ALA A 256 16.62 -14.84 -17.20
C ALA A 256 16.43 -16.18 -16.46
N LYS A 257 15.21 -16.78 -16.53
CA LYS A 257 14.93 -18.09 -15.94
C LYS A 257 15.78 -19.22 -16.53
N GLU A 258 16.25 -19.11 -17.78
CA GLU A 258 17.03 -20.13 -18.47
C GLU A 258 18.48 -20.22 -17.95
N GLU A 259 18.95 -19.24 -17.20
CA GLU A 259 20.28 -19.28 -16.56
C GLU A 259 20.30 -20.38 -15.48
N PRO A 260 21.19 -21.40 -15.62
CA PRO A 260 21.23 -22.54 -14.68
C PRO A 260 21.80 -22.13 -13.31
N ASP A 261 22.76 -21.20 -13.29
CA ASP A 261 23.36 -20.72 -12.06
C ASP A 261 22.37 -19.85 -11.27
N LYS A 262 22.11 -20.20 -10.02
CA LYS A 262 21.10 -19.56 -9.18
C LYS A 262 21.44 -18.09 -8.87
N GLU A 263 22.73 -17.79 -8.63
CA GLU A 263 23.16 -16.44 -8.27
C GLU A 263 23.11 -15.54 -9.50
N LYS A 264 23.64 -16.00 -10.64
CA LYS A 264 23.55 -15.28 -11.91
C LYS A 264 22.10 -15.05 -12.35
N ARG A 265 21.26 -16.06 -12.22
CA ARG A 265 19.83 -15.94 -12.52
C ARG A 265 19.16 -14.87 -11.62
N SER A 266 19.51 -14.85 -10.34
CA SER A 266 19.02 -13.84 -9.41
C SER A 266 19.43 -12.44 -9.85
N GLN A 267 20.70 -12.25 -10.23
CA GLN A 267 21.20 -10.99 -10.75
C GLN A 267 20.50 -10.58 -12.06
N LEU A 268 20.30 -11.51 -12.97
CA LEU A 268 19.56 -11.22 -14.21
C LEU A 268 18.12 -10.76 -13.95
N TYR A 269 17.44 -11.31 -12.93
CA TYR A 269 16.13 -10.80 -12.54
C TYR A 269 16.21 -9.38 -11.98
N ASP A 270 17.24 -9.07 -11.20
CA ASP A 270 17.47 -7.72 -10.70
C ASP A 270 17.69 -6.74 -11.86
N ASP A 271 18.56 -7.09 -12.81
CA ASP A 271 18.89 -6.27 -13.98
C ASP A 271 17.64 -5.97 -14.83
N VAL A 272 16.82 -7.00 -15.11
CA VAL A 272 15.56 -6.83 -15.86
C VAL A 272 14.59 -5.88 -15.14
N ASN A 273 14.45 -6.00 -13.83
CA ASN A 273 13.60 -5.09 -13.06
C ASN A 273 14.14 -3.66 -13.08
N LEU A 274 15.45 -3.47 -12.92
CA LEU A 274 16.07 -2.15 -12.90
C LEU A 274 16.00 -1.47 -14.27
N GLU A 275 16.20 -2.23 -15.34
CA GLU A 275 16.06 -1.74 -16.72
C GLU A 275 14.63 -1.23 -16.99
N PHE A 276 13.62 -1.90 -16.42
CA PHE A 276 12.22 -1.51 -16.58
C PHE A 276 11.82 -0.39 -15.62
N PHE A 277 12.05 -0.53 -14.31
CA PHE A 277 11.47 0.39 -13.33
C PHE A 277 12.25 1.70 -13.16
N ARG A 278 13.56 1.75 -13.38
CA ARG A 278 14.30 3.02 -13.29
C ARG A 278 13.81 4.08 -14.28
N PRO A 279 13.66 3.79 -15.58
CA PRO A 279 13.06 4.75 -16.52
C PRO A 279 11.62 5.11 -16.14
N PHE A 280 10.82 4.12 -15.73
CA PHE A 280 9.43 4.32 -15.29
C PHE A 280 9.35 5.32 -14.13
N ILE A 281 10.14 5.12 -13.08
CA ILE A 281 10.17 6.01 -11.91
C ILE A 281 10.63 7.42 -12.29
N LYS A 282 11.73 7.53 -13.09
CA LYS A 282 12.23 8.83 -13.58
C LYS A 282 11.19 9.59 -14.36
N GLU A 283 10.45 8.89 -15.22
CA GLU A 283 9.38 9.48 -16.04
C GLU A 283 8.22 9.96 -15.15
N ILE A 284 7.76 9.16 -14.20
CA ILE A 284 6.71 9.54 -13.23
C ILE A 284 7.14 10.80 -12.46
N ARG A 285 8.33 10.79 -11.88
CA ARG A 285 8.84 11.91 -11.09
C ARG A 285 8.96 13.20 -11.89
N LYS A 286 9.38 13.10 -13.16
CA LYS A 286 9.63 14.25 -14.02
C LYS A 286 8.35 14.86 -14.61
N THR A 287 7.36 14.02 -14.95
CA THR A 287 6.25 14.44 -15.82
C THR A 287 4.89 14.42 -15.14
N THR A 288 4.82 14.04 -13.86
CA THR A 288 3.55 13.92 -13.12
C THR A 288 3.60 14.65 -11.77
N ASN A 289 2.45 14.72 -11.11
CA ASN A 289 2.28 15.21 -9.75
C ASN A 289 2.27 14.09 -8.69
N ALA A 290 2.80 12.90 -9.01
CA ALA A 290 2.94 11.82 -8.03
C ALA A 290 3.79 12.27 -6.84
N ALA A 291 3.36 11.91 -5.63
CA ALA A 291 4.07 12.25 -4.40
C ALA A 291 5.18 11.26 -4.06
N GLY A 292 5.26 10.12 -4.76
CA GLY A 292 6.26 9.11 -4.51
C GLY A 292 5.94 7.76 -5.14
N ILE A 293 6.70 6.76 -4.72
CA ILE A 293 6.55 5.37 -5.15
C ILE A 293 6.31 4.47 -3.93
N HIS A 294 5.40 3.52 -4.09
CA HIS A 294 5.19 2.42 -3.15
C HIS A 294 5.75 1.13 -3.77
N VAL A 295 6.82 0.58 -3.19
CA VAL A 295 7.51 -0.61 -3.70
C VAL A 295 7.04 -1.85 -2.95
N MET A 296 6.30 -2.70 -3.62
CA MET A 296 5.81 -3.98 -3.10
C MET A 296 6.86 -5.08 -3.38
N ALA A 297 8.01 -5.02 -2.70
CA ALA A 297 9.14 -5.93 -2.90
C ALA A 297 9.28 -6.91 -1.72
N VAL A 298 8.25 -7.70 -1.47
CA VAL A 298 8.21 -8.67 -0.38
C VAL A 298 9.28 -9.74 -0.53
N MET A 299 10.14 -9.88 0.51
CA MET A 299 11.31 -10.78 0.50
C MET A 299 12.23 -10.56 -0.73
N TYR A 300 12.35 -9.30 -1.15
CA TYR A 300 13.16 -8.89 -2.30
C TYR A 300 13.84 -7.53 -2.03
N GLU A 301 14.17 -7.27 -0.77
CA GLU A 301 14.63 -5.96 -0.26
C GLU A 301 15.92 -5.47 -0.92
N ARG A 302 16.77 -6.36 -1.43
CA ARG A 302 18.00 -5.99 -2.15
C ARG A 302 17.77 -5.10 -3.37
N ILE A 303 16.52 -5.04 -3.88
CA ILE A 303 16.17 -4.20 -5.03
C ILE A 303 16.07 -2.71 -4.66
N PHE A 304 15.87 -2.36 -3.37
CA PHE A 304 15.68 -0.97 -2.96
C PHE A 304 16.90 -0.09 -3.25
N GLU A 305 18.08 -0.53 -2.84
CA GLU A 305 19.31 0.25 -3.04
C GLU A 305 19.54 0.63 -4.52
N PRO A 306 19.57 -0.31 -5.46
CA PRO A 306 19.76 0.03 -6.87
C PRO A 306 18.58 0.80 -7.49
N LEU A 307 17.34 0.65 -6.98
CA LEU A 307 16.22 1.47 -7.45
C LEU A 307 16.40 2.94 -7.11
N LEU A 308 17.12 3.29 -6.02
CA LEU A 308 17.34 4.67 -5.62
C LEU A 308 18.06 5.50 -6.68
N GLU A 309 18.82 4.92 -7.59
CA GLU A 309 19.43 5.63 -8.71
C GLU A 309 18.40 6.30 -9.66
N ALA A 310 17.12 5.97 -9.50
CA ALA A 310 16.00 6.60 -10.21
C ALA A 310 15.39 7.79 -9.44
N PHE A 311 15.81 8.03 -8.19
CA PHE A 311 15.31 9.08 -7.29
C PHE A 311 16.24 10.33 -7.17
#